data_5af6406123f75e5f1c98a39281489321
#
_entry.id   5af6406123f75e5f1c98a39281489321
#
_cell.length_a   1.000
_cell.length_b   1.000
_cell.length_c   1.000
_cell.angle_alpha   90.00
_cell.angle_beta   90.00
_cell.angle_gamma   90.00
#
_symmetry.space_group_name_H-M   'P 1'
#
loop_
_entity.id
_entity.type
_entity.pdbx_description
1 polymer ?
#
loop_
_entity_poly.entity_id
_entity_poly.type
_entity_poly.pdbx_seq_one_letter_code
_entity_poly.pdbx_strand_id
1 'polypeptide(L)'
;MMSERLYIGIDLGTFQSTISASNGTNESIQTIVGKPKDPIARNFLKRDTLFGKDALKNKLACNLYYPLSAGVAQDDENNLAAAKSFVTHLVETVDPEEYDEVFGVICSPSHISFVDKSNLVSILRGQVNAIMVVSEPFAVAFGLDQIGGSIVVDIGAGTTDIARIYGTFPSDEDQITISEAGDWIDGRLMELISKKFTGAQLTK
;
A
#
# COMPACT_ATOMS: atom_id res chain seq x y z
N MET A 1 22.55 -8.81 -26.90
CA MET A 1 22.56 -9.01 -25.47
C MET A 1 21.11 -9.27 -25.08
N MET A 2 20.80 -10.22 -24.20
CA MET A 2 19.46 -10.32 -23.66
C MET A 2 19.26 -9.11 -22.75
N SER A 3 18.08 -8.45 -22.83
CA SER A 3 17.76 -7.34 -21.96
C SER A 3 17.65 -7.86 -20.51
N GLU A 4 18.28 -7.18 -19.56
CA GLU A 4 18.15 -7.53 -18.15
C GLU A 4 16.80 -7.03 -17.62
N ARG A 5 16.03 -7.93 -17.02
CA ARG A 5 14.65 -7.68 -16.58
C ARG A 5 14.52 -7.79 -15.09
N LEU A 6 13.89 -6.80 -14.49
CA LEU A 6 13.48 -6.82 -13.10
C LEU A 6 11.98 -7.11 -13.02
N TYR A 7 11.61 -8.09 -12.19
CA TYR A 7 10.21 -8.35 -11.83
C TYR A 7 9.98 -7.92 -10.40
N ILE A 8 8.94 -7.11 -10.18
CA ILE A 8 8.58 -6.59 -8.86
C ILE A 8 7.15 -6.96 -8.50
N GLY A 9 6.93 -7.32 -7.24
CA GLY A 9 5.63 -7.47 -6.64
C GLY A 9 5.42 -6.38 -5.60
N ILE A 10 4.30 -5.66 -5.66
CA ILE A 10 3.99 -4.55 -4.75
C ILE A 10 2.66 -4.83 -4.06
N ASP A 11 2.69 -4.81 -2.74
CA ASP A 11 1.52 -4.76 -1.87
C ASP A 11 1.38 -3.34 -1.30
N LEU A 12 0.32 -2.62 -1.70
CA LEU A 12 0.03 -1.26 -1.24
C LEU A 12 -0.99 -1.26 -0.12
N GLY A 13 -0.53 -1.63 1.08
CA GLY A 13 -1.37 -1.66 2.26
C GLY A 13 -1.61 -0.28 2.89
N THR A 14 -2.75 -0.13 3.57
CA THR A 14 -3.15 1.11 4.27
C THR A 14 -2.15 1.50 5.37
N PHE A 15 -1.64 0.54 6.13
CA PHE A 15 -0.67 0.78 7.22
C PHE A 15 0.77 0.65 6.76
N GLN A 16 1.09 -0.37 5.99
CA GLN A 16 2.42 -0.70 5.52
C GLN A 16 2.35 -1.22 4.10
N SER A 17 3.26 -0.77 3.26
CA SER A 17 3.41 -1.27 1.89
C SER A 17 4.71 -2.05 1.76
N THR A 18 4.69 -3.07 0.94
CA THR A 18 5.83 -3.97 0.71
C THR A 18 6.14 -4.07 -0.76
N ILE A 19 7.42 -4.10 -1.10
CA ILE A 19 7.91 -4.43 -2.43
C ILE A 19 8.88 -5.60 -2.33
N SER A 20 8.73 -6.56 -3.25
CA SER A 20 9.67 -7.67 -3.44
C SER A 20 10.12 -7.70 -4.88
N ALA A 21 11.41 -7.95 -5.12
CA ALA A 21 11.99 -7.94 -6.45
C ALA A 21 12.76 -9.22 -6.76
N SER A 22 12.86 -9.56 -8.05
CA SER A 22 13.56 -10.75 -8.53
C SER A 22 15.09 -10.70 -8.31
N ASN A 23 15.65 -9.55 -7.99
CA ASN A 23 17.05 -9.40 -7.56
C ASN A 23 17.28 -9.80 -6.08
N GLY A 24 16.23 -10.20 -5.37
CA GLY A 24 16.29 -10.61 -3.96
C GLY A 24 16.01 -9.50 -2.96
N THR A 25 15.82 -8.26 -3.42
CA THR A 25 15.45 -7.14 -2.55
C THR A 25 14.01 -7.31 -2.06
N ASN A 26 13.80 -7.04 -0.76
CA ASN A 26 12.49 -7.08 -0.13
C ASN A 26 12.42 -5.98 0.93
N GLU A 27 11.57 -4.98 0.72
CA GLU A 27 11.44 -3.82 1.57
C GLU A 27 10.00 -3.58 2.01
N SER A 28 9.85 -3.16 3.27
CA SER A 28 8.54 -2.83 3.86
C SER A 28 8.61 -1.47 4.53
N ILE A 29 7.76 -0.54 4.08
CA ILE A 29 7.73 0.85 4.54
C ILE A 29 6.32 1.17 5.04
N GLN A 30 6.22 1.84 6.20
CA GLN A 30 4.91 2.36 6.66
C GLN A 30 4.36 3.36 5.64
N THR A 31 3.09 3.22 5.29
CA THR A 31 2.43 4.01 4.24
C THR A 31 2.10 5.43 4.72
N ILE A 32 3.16 6.20 4.98
CA ILE A 32 3.08 7.56 5.50
C ILE A 32 4.10 8.43 4.75
N VAL A 33 3.65 9.62 4.37
CA VAL A 33 4.48 10.65 3.73
C VAL A 33 4.49 11.90 4.60
N GLY A 34 5.67 12.42 4.90
CA GLY A 34 5.87 13.66 5.63
C GLY A 34 6.41 14.75 4.72
N LYS A 35 5.74 15.90 4.64
CA LYS A 35 6.25 17.09 3.97
C LYS A 35 6.56 18.17 5.00
N PRO A 36 7.75 18.84 4.96
CA PRO A 36 8.08 19.93 5.88
C PRO A 36 6.98 20.98 5.93
N LYS A 37 6.62 21.44 7.13
CA LYS A 37 5.52 22.40 7.34
C LYS A 37 5.83 23.79 6.77
N ASP A 38 7.12 24.14 6.79
CA ASP A 38 7.60 25.47 6.43
C ASP A 38 9.08 25.43 5.97
N PRO A 39 9.64 26.55 5.46
CA PRO A 39 11.04 26.64 5.04
C PRO A 39 12.05 26.36 6.16
N ILE A 40 11.72 26.63 7.43
CA ILE A 40 12.61 26.37 8.57
C ILE A 40 12.71 24.87 8.79
N ALA A 41 11.56 24.17 8.82
CA ALA A 41 11.50 22.72 8.90
C ALA A 41 12.24 22.05 7.72
N ARG A 42 12.07 22.58 6.50
CA ARG A 42 12.78 22.11 5.30
C ARG A 42 14.30 22.22 5.45
N ASN A 43 14.78 23.38 5.92
CA ASN A 43 16.21 23.59 6.17
C ASN A 43 16.77 22.68 7.27
N PHE A 44 15.97 22.41 8.30
CA PHE A 44 16.34 21.51 9.39
C PHE A 44 16.44 20.06 8.91
N LEU A 45 15.41 19.58 8.19
CA LEU A 45 15.31 18.20 7.73
C LEU A 45 16.21 17.91 6.52
N LYS A 46 16.62 18.94 5.76
CA LYS A 46 17.40 18.84 4.51
C LYS A 46 16.80 17.89 3.47
N ARG A 47 15.49 17.69 3.53
CA ARG A 47 14.70 16.81 2.65
C ARG A 47 13.35 17.45 2.39
N ASP A 48 12.84 17.30 1.18
CA ASP A 48 11.53 17.80 0.76
C ASP A 48 10.39 16.83 1.08
N THR A 49 10.75 15.56 1.25
CA THR A 49 9.79 14.49 1.56
C THR A 49 10.47 13.43 2.43
N LEU A 50 9.75 12.94 3.41
CA LEU A 50 10.14 11.84 4.29
C LEU A 50 9.11 10.73 4.18
N PHE A 51 9.53 9.48 4.36
CA PHE A 51 8.67 8.30 4.23
C PHE A 51 8.70 7.44 5.49
N GLY A 52 7.60 6.77 5.77
CA GLY A 52 7.47 5.77 6.80
C GLY A 52 7.91 6.25 8.18
N LYS A 53 8.77 5.48 8.83
CA LYS A 53 9.28 5.76 10.18
C LYS A 53 9.96 7.13 10.30
N ASP A 54 10.63 7.59 9.24
CA ASP A 54 11.31 8.90 9.27
C ASP A 54 10.29 10.05 9.28
N ALA A 55 9.19 9.93 8.55
CA ALA A 55 8.08 10.89 8.61
C ALA A 55 7.48 10.95 10.02
N LEU A 56 7.22 9.79 10.65
CA LEU A 56 6.67 9.71 12.00
C LEU A 56 7.61 10.29 13.06
N LYS A 57 8.91 9.99 12.99
CA LYS A 57 9.91 10.56 13.92
C LYS A 57 9.94 12.09 13.86
N ASN A 58 9.66 12.66 12.70
CA ASN A 58 9.70 14.09 12.45
C ASN A 58 8.30 14.73 12.36
N LYS A 59 7.26 14.09 12.93
CA LYS A 59 5.86 14.55 12.84
C LYS A 59 5.60 15.97 13.32
N LEU A 60 6.42 16.49 14.24
CA LEU A 60 6.30 17.87 14.72
C LEU A 60 6.76 18.90 13.67
N ALA A 61 7.69 18.54 12.80
CA ALA A 61 8.22 19.39 11.73
C ALA A 61 7.53 19.14 10.37
N CYS A 62 6.70 18.09 10.24
CA CYS A 62 6.05 17.70 8.99
C CYS A 62 4.54 17.75 9.07
N ASN A 63 3.90 18.05 7.94
CA ASN A 63 2.54 17.65 7.66
C ASN A 63 2.57 16.19 7.23
N LEU A 64 1.82 15.33 7.91
CA LEU A 64 1.73 13.91 7.58
C LEU A 64 0.55 13.67 6.65
N TYR A 65 0.79 12.86 5.62
CA TYR A 65 -0.20 12.36 4.68
C TYR A 65 -0.27 10.84 4.78
N TYR A 66 -1.48 10.31 4.75
CA TYR A 66 -1.78 8.88 4.71
C TYR A 66 -2.38 8.61 3.33
N PRO A 67 -1.54 8.32 2.33
CA PRO A 67 -1.94 8.34 0.93
C PRO A 67 -2.94 7.26 0.55
N LEU A 68 -3.02 6.18 1.34
CA LEU A 68 -3.93 5.06 1.10
C LEU A 68 -4.98 4.96 2.20
N SER A 69 -6.21 4.69 1.80
CA SER A 69 -7.32 4.35 2.68
C SER A 69 -8.06 3.16 2.10
N ALA A 70 -8.29 2.11 2.90
CA ALA A 70 -8.88 0.86 2.43
C ALA A 70 -8.17 0.29 1.18
N GLY A 71 -6.82 0.35 1.14
CA GLY A 71 -6.00 -0.17 0.04
C GLY A 71 -6.04 0.64 -1.26
N VAL A 72 -6.70 1.81 -1.27
CA VAL A 72 -6.82 2.67 -2.47
C VAL A 72 -6.30 4.08 -2.19
N ALA A 73 -5.80 4.73 -3.26
CA ALA A 73 -5.38 6.12 -3.17
C ALA A 73 -6.59 7.04 -2.99
N GLN A 74 -6.50 8.00 -2.07
CA GLN A 74 -7.57 8.96 -1.84
C GLN A 74 -7.63 9.98 -2.98
N ASP A 75 -8.85 10.38 -3.38
CA ASP A 75 -9.10 11.21 -4.57
C ASP A 75 -8.70 12.69 -4.43
N ASP A 76 -8.21 13.16 -3.28
CA ASP A 76 -7.73 14.53 -3.18
C ASP A 76 -6.30 14.69 -3.74
N GLU A 77 -6.05 15.84 -4.34
CA GLU A 77 -4.81 16.14 -5.07
C GLU A 77 -3.54 15.96 -4.21
N ASN A 78 -3.60 16.29 -2.92
CA ASN A 78 -2.47 16.18 -2.02
C ASN A 78 -2.15 14.71 -1.69
N ASN A 79 -3.18 13.89 -1.47
CA ASN A 79 -3.01 12.47 -1.19
C ASN A 79 -2.60 11.69 -2.44
N LEU A 80 -3.12 12.02 -3.63
CA LEU A 80 -2.65 11.45 -4.89
C LEU A 80 -1.17 11.78 -5.15
N ALA A 81 -0.76 13.04 -4.92
CA ALA A 81 0.65 13.42 -5.03
C ALA A 81 1.53 12.72 -3.99
N ALA A 82 1.02 12.52 -2.77
CA ALA A 82 1.71 11.77 -1.73
C ALA A 82 1.81 10.28 -2.09
N ALA A 83 0.73 9.67 -2.61
CA ALA A 83 0.71 8.28 -3.07
C ALA A 83 1.73 8.05 -4.18
N LYS A 84 1.76 8.93 -5.18
CA LYS A 84 2.75 8.85 -6.26
C LYS A 84 4.18 8.95 -5.74
N SER A 85 4.45 9.94 -4.87
CA SER A 85 5.77 10.12 -4.27
C SER A 85 6.20 8.92 -3.42
N PHE A 86 5.26 8.32 -2.68
CA PHE A 86 5.49 7.14 -1.86
C PHE A 86 5.83 5.91 -2.71
N VAL A 87 5.04 5.65 -3.75
CA VAL A 87 5.25 4.51 -4.64
C VAL A 87 6.54 4.66 -5.44
N THR A 88 6.87 5.89 -5.90
CA THR A 88 8.17 6.16 -6.53
C THR A 88 9.31 5.78 -5.59
N HIS A 89 9.26 6.25 -4.34
CA HIS A 89 10.27 5.91 -3.34
C HIS A 89 10.35 4.40 -3.08
N LEU A 90 9.20 3.72 -3.02
CA LEU A 90 9.16 2.27 -2.83
C LEU A 90 9.82 1.52 -3.99
N VAL A 91 9.54 1.92 -5.24
CA VAL A 91 10.16 1.33 -6.44
C VAL A 91 11.66 1.62 -6.50
N GLU A 92 12.10 2.81 -6.10
CA GLU A 92 13.53 3.17 -6.04
C GLU A 92 14.35 2.27 -5.11
N THR A 93 13.72 1.64 -4.09
CA THR A 93 14.43 0.76 -3.15
C THR A 93 14.92 -0.56 -3.77
N VAL A 94 14.48 -0.90 -4.96
CA VAL A 94 14.87 -2.14 -5.66
C VAL A 94 15.83 -1.90 -6.83
N ASP A 95 16.41 -0.68 -6.91
CA ASP A 95 17.40 -0.27 -7.91
C ASP A 95 16.95 -0.54 -9.37
N PRO A 96 15.75 -0.04 -9.78
CA PRO A 96 15.17 -0.36 -11.08
C PRO A 96 16.00 0.17 -12.27
N GLU A 97 16.82 1.19 -12.07
CA GLU A 97 17.70 1.79 -13.08
C GLU A 97 18.85 0.88 -13.52
N GLU A 98 19.13 -0.18 -12.77
CA GLU A 98 20.15 -1.19 -13.17
C GLU A 98 19.64 -2.15 -14.25
N TYR A 99 18.35 -2.05 -14.63
CA TYR A 99 17.68 -2.99 -15.54
C TYR A 99 17.11 -2.28 -16.77
N ASP A 100 17.14 -2.99 -17.91
CA ASP A 100 16.58 -2.48 -19.17
C ASP A 100 15.05 -2.40 -19.16
N GLU A 101 14.40 -3.35 -18.47
CA GLU A 101 12.95 -3.44 -18.37
C GLU A 101 12.51 -3.84 -16.95
N VAL A 102 11.45 -3.19 -16.46
CA VAL A 102 10.82 -3.48 -15.14
C VAL A 102 9.38 -3.90 -15.36
N PHE A 103 9.00 -5.05 -14.84
CA PHE A 103 7.64 -5.59 -14.89
C PHE A 103 7.05 -5.69 -13.48
N GLY A 104 5.88 -5.09 -13.26
CA GLY A 104 5.26 -5.01 -11.95
C GLY A 104 3.96 -5.80 -11.83
N VAL A 105 3.77 -6.47 -10.69
CA VAL A 105 2.48 -6.93 -10.21
C VAL A 105 2.14 -6.11 -8.98
N ILE A 106 0.93 -5.53 -8.96
CA ILE A 106 0.42 -4.78 -7.81
C ILE A 106 -0.81 -5.48 -7.24
N CYS A 107 -0.84 -5.67 -5.93
CA CYS A 107 -2.00 -6.19 -5.23
C CYS A 107 -3.00 -5.07 -4.92
N SER A 108 -4.28 -5.42 -4.93
CA SER A 108 -5.38 -4.54 -4.56
C SER A 108 -6.45 -5.33 -3.79
N PRO A 109 -7.28 -4.68 -2.96
CA PRO A 109 -8.45 -5.32 -2.40
C PRO A 109 -9.31 -5.99 -3.48
N SER A 110 -10.04 -7.02 -3.12
CA SER A 110 -10.81 -7.85 -4.07
C SER A 110 -11.84 -7.03 -4.85
N HIS A 111 -12.56 -6.14 -4.16
CA HIS A 111 -13.58 -5.29 -4.74
C HIS A 111 -13.16 -3.82 -4.69
N ILE A 112 -12.45 -3.38 -5.72
CA ILE A 112 -12.18 -1.96 -5.94
C ILE A 112 -12.81 -1.49 -7.24
N SER A 113 -13.17 -0.20 -7.29
CA SER A 113 -13.76 0.40 -8.48
C SER A 113 -12.78 0.40 -9.66
N PHE A 114 -13.32 0.51 -10.89
CA PHE A 114 -12.49 0.71 -12.08
C PHE A 114 -11.63 1.98 -11.99
N VAL A 115 -12.16 3.03 -11.36
CA VAL A 115 -11.44 4.28 -11.14
C VAL A 115 -10.23 4.05 -10.23
N ASP A 116 -10.40 3.34 -9.12
CA ASP A 116 -9.31 3.04 -8.18
C ASP A 116 -8.24 2.17 -8.84
N LYS A 117 -8.63 1.15 -9.62
CA LYS A 117 -7.68 0.36 -10.42
C LYS A 117 -6.89 1.22 -11.39
N SER A 118 -7.58 2.16 -12.07
CA SER A 118 -6.94 3.11 -12.99
C SER A 118 -5.97 4.05 -12.25
N ASN A 119 -6.32 4.51 -11.07
CA ASN A 119 -5.46 5.34 -10.22
C ASN A 119 -4.19 4.57 -9.80
N LEU A 120 -4.31 3.31 -9.34
CA LEU A 120 -3.16 2.47 -9.00
C LEU A 120 -2.21 2.30 -10.19
N VAL A 121 -2.75 2.00 -11.37
CA VAL A 121 -1.95 1.90 -12.61
C VAL A 121 -1.28 3.23 -12.94
N SER A 122 -2.00 4.35 -12.78
CA SER A 122 -1.48 5.69 -13.10
C SER A 122 -0.32 6.12 -12.20
N ILE A 123 -0.34 5.72 -10.94
CA ILE A 123 0.72 6.00 -9.96
C ILE A 123 2.04 5.34 -10.38
N LEU A 124 1.98 4.11 -10.91
CA LEU A 124 3.16 3.37 -11.37
C LEU A 124 3.57 3.67 -12.82
N ARG A 125 2.72 4.37 -13.57
CA ARG A 125 3.00 4.69 -14.98
C ARG A 125 4.27 5.52 -15.12
N GLY A 126 5.18 5.04 -15.97
CA GLY A 126 6.48 5.68 -16.21
C GLY A 126 7.59 5.20 -15.27
N GLN A 127 7.27 4.36 -14.29
CA GLN A 127 8.25 3.73 -13.41
C GLN A 127 8.52 2.27 -13.80
N VAL A 128 7.55 1.63 -14.44
CA VAL A 128 7.63 0.25 -14.91
C VAL A 128 7.14 0.15 -16.35
N ASN A 129 7.63 -0.86 -17.09
CA ASN A 129 7.29 -1.09 -18.49
C ASN A 129 5.90 -1.71 -18.67
N ALA A 130 5.51 -2.59 -17.74
CA ALA A 130 4.17 -3.16 -17.71
C ALA A 130 3.73 -3.46 -16.27
N ILE A 131 2.39 -3.39 -16.04
CA ILE A 131 1.77 -3.59 -14.73
C ILE A 131 0.62 -4.59 -14.89
N MET A 132 0.56 -5.54 -13.96
CA MET A 132 -0.61 -6.38 -13.74
C MET A 132 -1.21 -6.05 -12.37
N VAL A 133 -2.53 -5.88 -12.29
CA VAL A 133 -3.25 -5.72 -11.01
C VAL A 133 -3.93 -7.04 -10.67
N VAL A 134 -3.70 -7.54 -9.46
CA VAL A 134 -4.29 -8.78 -8.95
C VAL A 134 -4.95 -8.52 -7.60
N SER A 135 -5.93 -9.35 -7.20
CA SER A 135 -6.48 -9.25 -5.85
C SER A 135 -5.51 -9.82 -4.81
N GLU A 136 -5.48 -9.21 -3.62
CA GLU A 136 -4.63 -9.63 -2.50
C GLU A 136 -4.82 -11.12 -2.18
N PRO A 137 -6.06 -11.65 -2.02
CA PRO A 137 -6.24 -13.08 -1.75
C PRO A 137 -5.73 -14.00 -2.87
N PHE A 138 -5.81 -13.57 -4.13
CA PHE A 138 -5.25 -14.35 -5.23
C PHE A 138 -3.72 -14.40 -5.15
N ALA A 139 -3.08 -13.25 -4.88
CA ALA A 139 -1.63 -13.20 -4.72
C ALA A 139 -1.14 -14.09 -3.57
N VAL A 140 -1.86 -14.11 -2.44
CA VAL A 140 -1.58 -15.00 -1.29
C VAL A 140 -1.69 -16.46 -1.70
N ALA A 141 -2.81 -16.87 -2.33
CA ALA A 141 -2.99 -18.25 -2.78
C ALA A 141 -1.93 -18.69 -3.78
N PHE A 142 -1.55 -17.79 -4.70
CA PHE A 142 -0.51 -18.05 -5.69
C PHE A 142 0.86 -18.23 -5.01
N GLY A 143 1.22 -17.33 -4.11
CA GLY A 143 2.50 -17.39 -3.39
C GLY A 143 2.64 -18.61 -2.49
N LEU A 144 1.51 -19.16 -1.99
CA LEU A 144 1.46 -20.37 -1.16
C LEU A 144 1.24 -21.66 -1.96
N ASP A 145 1.19 -21.58 -3.31
CA ASP A 145 0.87 -22.73 -4.19
C ASP A 145 -0.49 -23.41 -3.85
N GLN A 146 -1.48 -22.59 -3.48
CA GLN A 146 -2.84 -23.02 -3.07
C GLN A 146 -3.94 -22.60 -4.06
N ILE A 147 -3.59 -22.40 -5.33
CA ILE A 147 -4.54 -21.98 -6.37
C ILE A 147 -5.52 -23.08 -6.78
N GLY A 148 -5.23 -24.35 -6.48
CA GLY A 148 -6.05 -25.51 -6.89
C GLY A 148 -7.39 -25.68 -6.15
N GLY A 149 -7.60 -24.94 -5.06
CA GLY A 149 -8.84 -24.95 -4.26
C GLY A 149 -8.58 -24.49 -2.83
N SER A 150 -8.85 -23.22 -2.55
CA SER A 150 -8.68 -22.63 -1.22
C SER A 150 -9.68 -21.51 -0.98
N ILE A 151 -9.88 -21.20 0.30
CA ILE A 151 -10.50 -19.95 0.75
C ILE A 151 -9.41 -19.15 1.44
N VAL A 152 -9.17 -17.95 0.96
CA VAL A 152 -8.24 -17.01 1.57
C VAL A 152 -9.04 -15.94 2.31
N VAL A 153 -8.62 -15.66 3.55
CA VAL A 153 -9.13 -14.55 4.36
C VAL A 153 -7.94 -13.67 4.67
N ASP A 154 -7.90 -12.50 4.07
CA ASP A 154 -6.87 -11.50 4.28
C ASP A 154 -7.42 -10.36 5.16
N ILE A 155 -6.82 -10.15 6.32
CA ILE A 155 -7.28 -9.13 7.29
C ILE A 155 -6.19 -8.08 7.39
N GLY A 156 -6.37 -7.00 6.65
CA GLY A 156 -5.48 -5.84 6.65
C GLY A 156 -5.81 -4.80 7.71
N ALA A 157 -5.21 -3.62 7.57
CA ALA A 157 -5.57 -2.47 8.39
C ALA A 157 -6.89 -1.84 7.93
N GLY A 158 -7.08 -1.64 6.63
CA GLY A 158 -8.23 -0.93 6.05
C GLY A 158 -9.35 -1.84 5.57
N THR A 159 -9.04 -3.05 5.11
CA THR A 159 -10.01 -4.00 4.55
C THR A 159 -9.80 -5.42 5.08
N THR A 160 -10.86 -6.21 5.05
CA THR A 160 -10.82 -7.66 5.13
C THR A 160 -11.34 -8.21 3.81
N ASP A 161 -10.50 -8.96 3.12
CA ASP A 161 -10.77 -9.56 1.82
C ASP A 161 -10.92 -11.07 1.95
N ILE A 162 -12.00 -11.61 1.41
CA ILE A 162 -12.28 -13.05 1.43
C ILE A 162 -12.49 -13.49 -0.01
N ALA A 163 -11.75 -14.50 -0.45
CA ALA A 163 -11.92 -15.05 -1.79
C ALA A 163 -11.87 -16.58 -1.80
N ARG A 164 -12.70 -17.17 -2.66
CA ARG A 164 -12.62 -18.56 -3.06
C ARG A 164 -11.76 -18.67 -4.31
N ILE A 165 -10.66 -19.37 -4.21
CA ILE A 165 -9.69 -19.57 -5.31
C ILE A 165 -9.87 -20.99 -5.84
N TYR A 166 -10.08 -21.12 -7.14
CA TYR A 166 -10.28 -22.43 -7.79
C TYR A 166 -9.64 -22.46 -9.18
N GLY A 167 -8.32 -22.64 -9.23
CA GLY A 167 -7.53 -22.87 -10.44
C GLY A 167 -7.28 -21.65 -11.33
N THR A 168 -7.92 -20.51 -11.07
CA THR A 168 -7.82 -19.29 -11.89
C THR A 168 -8.07 -18.05 -11.04
N PHE A 169 -8.00 -16.87 -11.68
CA PHE A 169 -8.41 -15.61 -11.04
C PHE A 169 -9.86 -15.71 -10.56
N PRO A 170 -10.14 -15.30 -9.30
CA PRO A 170 -11.50 -15.30 -8.78
C PRO A 170 -12.38 -14.31 -9.55
N SER A 171 -13.63 -14.69 -9.79
CA SER A 171 -14.66 -13.80 -10.32
C SER A 171 -15.17 -12.87 -9.22
N ASP A 172 -15.96 -11.85 -9.58
CA ASP A 172 -16.57 -10.95 -8.59
C ASP A 172 -17.52 -11.69 -7.62
N GLU A 173 -18.11 -12.83 -8.05
CA GLU A 173 -18.96 -13.67 -7.21
C GLU A 173 -18.17 -14.56 -6.23
N ASP A 174 -16.87 -14.75 -6.50
CA ASP A 174 -15.98 -15.59 -5.68
C ASP A 174 -15.26 -14.82 -4.59
N GLN A 175 -15.45 -13.51 -4.50
CA GLN A 175 -14.70 -12.66 -3.57
C GLN A 175 -15.58 -11.56 -2.97
N ILE A 176 -15.18 -11.07 -1.81
CA ILE A 176 -15.83 -9.98 -1.09
C ILE A 176 -14.81 -9.17 -0.32
N THR A 177 -15.02 -7.86 -0.26
CA THR A 177 -14.25 -6.92 0.57
C THR A 177 -15.19 -6.30 1.60
N ILE A 178 -14.80 -6.30 2.86
CA ILE A 178 -15.51 -5.62 3.95
C ILE A 178 -14.57 -4.64 4.67
N SER A 179 -15.14 -3.61 5.29
CA SER A 179 -14.40 -2.54 5.98
C SER A 179 -14.13 -2.83 7.46
N GLU A 180 -14.65 -3.93 7.99
CA GLU A 180 -14.37 -4.41 9.34
C GLU A 180 -13.00 -5.07 9.38
N ALA A 181 -11.96 -4.26 9.60
CA ALA A 181 -10.54 -4.63 9.59
C ALA A 181 -9.83 -3.99 10.79
N GLY A 182 -8.50 -3.92 10.78
CA GLY A 182 -7.71 -3.40 11.90
C GLY A 182 -8.13 -2.00 12.36
N ASP A 183 -8.32 -1.07 11.43
CA ASP A 183 -8.76 0.31 11.72
C ASP A 183 -10.14 0.38 12.38
N TRP A 184 -11.06 -0.50 11.96
CA TRP A 184 -12.38 -0.61 12.58
C TRP A 184 -12.28 -1.15 14.01
N ILE A 185 -11.44 -2.17 14.23
CA ILE A 185 -11.19 -2.75 15.57
C ILE A 185 -10.63 -1.66 16.51
N ASP A 186 -9.62 -0.90 16.06
CA ASP A 186 -9.02 0.18 16.82
C ASP A 186 -10.06 1.26 17.16
N GLY A 187 -10.89 1.65 16.20
CA GLY A 187 -11.99 2.59 16.42
C GLY A 187 -12.98 2.11 17.48
N ARG A 188 -13.40 0.84 17.43
CA ARG A 188 -14.29 0.24 18.43
C ARG A 188 -13.65 0.18 19.82
N LEU A 189 -12.36 -0.14 19.88
CA LEU A 189 -11.60 -0.15 21.14
C LEU A 189 -11.52 1.25 21.74
N MET A 190 -11.20 2.26 20.94
CA MET A 190 -11.16 3.67 21.37
C MET A 190 -12.52 4.13 21.92
N GLU A 191 -13.63 3.80 21.27
CA GLU A 191 -14.99 4.09 21.77
C GLU A 191 -15.26 3.45 23.13
N LEU A 192 -14.91 2.17 23.29
CA LEU A 192 -15.12 1.44 24.54
C LEU A 192 -14.29 2.03 25.69
N ILE A 193 -13.02 2.38 25.42
CA ILE A 193 -12.13 3.00 26.41
C ILE A 193 -12.67 4.38 26.81
N SER A 194 -13.07 5.22 25.84
CA SER A 194 -13.60 6.56 26.11
C SER A 194 -14.90 6.54 26.92
N LYS A 195 -15.75 5.51 26.70
CA LYS A 195 -16.98 5.32 27.51
C LYS A 195 -16.67 4.91 28.95
N LYS A 196 -15.61 4.12 29.15
CA LYS A 196 -15.24 3.57 30.46
C LYS A 196 -14.34 4.51 31.25
N PHE A 197 -13.51 5.29 30.62
CA PHE A 197 -12.54 6.19 31.25
C PHE A 197 -12.73 7.60 30.72
N THR A 198 -13.55 8.39 31.42
CA THR A 198 -13.79 9.80 31.10
C THR A 198 -12.48 10.60 31.25
N GLY A 199 -12.05 11.27 30.18
CA GLY A 199 -10.84 12.08 30.17
C GLY A 199 -9.60 11.40 29.63
N ALA A 200 -9.67 10.13 29.19
CA ALA A 200 -8.58 9.49 28.46
C ALA A 200 -8.34 10.20 27.12
N GLN A 201 -7.12 10.69 26.90
CA GLN A 201 -6.69 11.17 25.57
C GLN A 201 -6.10 9.97 24.81
N LEU A 202 -6.84 9.50 23.81
CA LEU A 202 -6.42 8.40 22.98
C LEU A 202 -5.93 8.96 21.62
N THR A 203 -4.80 8.47 21.16
CA THR A 203 -4.29 8.73 19.80
C THR A 203 -4.17 7.39 19.08
N LYS A 204 -4.57 7.39 17.82
CA LYS A 204 -4.29 6.28 16.89
C LYS A 204 -2.81 6.19 16.57
#